data_50dff993296ebe8cea367a5a2b04acc0
#
_entry.id   50dff993296ebe8cea367a5a2b04acc0
#
_cell.length_a   1.000
_cell.length_b   1.000
_cell.length_c   1.000
_cell.angle_alpha   90.00
_cell.angle_beta   90.00
_cell.angle_gamma   90.00
#
_symmetry.space_group_name_H-M   'P 1'
#
loop_
_entity.id
_entity.type
_entity.pdbx_description
1 polymer ?
#
loop_
_entity_poly.entity_id
_entity_poly.type
_entity_poly.pdbx_seq_one_letter_code
_entity_poly.pdbx_strand_id
1 'polypeptide(L)'
;MAAHAEPGPPLAPSAMPDEAAPGTAADVAATAALTPEIVPAKAATPPSDTVVDAVTQPPATLGAPDAFSAFRSHFDAGRYAAAVPYAQRVLEVAEREAPTSDAEEVQVALMNLAMTQYLAADHTAAETSYLRAIALVEGSGRPLHARLARAYAGLASSYHDTDRHELAVSNFEQAVALTRRHEGVLTDQQLPLLEKYVDSLTELGRLEDALRGQRYILRVAARKHGENSVEFAPTLEKIGRWYARVGAYEQARRLLKRSIDLVETLDGPMSPRLLGPLATLAACDRKQLLDPTQHPSPDSDTDRAPLFGDPGAVAPSYSPAMLVSEAEKALARAVAIAEARPDASPSQVADVRTQLGDWYQGRGQPERALPNYQAAWVAAARVPQVQVHGRTLHEALFGQPVLLQVVRPDGWNRYSGRPPEQVEIRNVQLEFTVSARGRVETVKVIDDTGDPRRADKTAYTVEQTARYRPRMAGGEPVATERVTYSQPWIVLLTDAPDDSNSATKDAPPAGSTGTRPPPATEAVPPDKRTAPASTSG
;
A
#
# COMPACT_ATOMS: atom_id res chain seq x y z
N MET A 1 29.72 -23.78 -27.44
CA MET A 1 28.53 -24.38 -26.83
C MET A 1 28.60 -24.05 -25.34
N ALA A 2 28.00 -22.99 -24.93
CA ALA A 2 27.88 -22.60 -23.50
C ALA A 2 26.61 -23.26 -22.96
N ALA A 3 26.77 -24.15 -21.97
CA ALA A 3 25.66 -24.75 -21.26
C ALA A 3 25.06 -23.70 -20.32
N HIS A 4 23.81 -23.31 -20.53
CA HIS A 4 23.02 -22.60 -19.55
C HIS A 4 22.81 -23.56 -18.37
N ALA A 5 23.39 -23.22 -17.22
CA ALA A 5 23.02 -23.86 -15.97
C ALA A 5 21.59 -23.37 -15.62
N GLU A 6 20.64 -24.31 -15.56
CA GLU A 6 19.30 -24.03 -15.03
C GLU A 6 19.42 -23.62 -13.55
N PRO A 7 18.70 -22.59 -13.09
CA PRO A 7 18.62 -22.28 -11.68
C PRO A 7 18.00 -23.47 -10.94
N GLY A 8 18.63 -23.91 -9.86
CA GLY A 8 18.14 -24.99 -9.02
C GLY A 8 16.71 -24.73 -8.56
N PRO A 9 15.91 -25.77 -8.24
CA PRO A 9 14.52 -25.63 -7.89
C PRO A 9 14.36 -24.74 -6.65
N PRO A 10 13.37 -23.82 -6.65
CA PRO A 10 13.09 -22.98 -5.49
C PRO A 10 12.76 -23.86 -4.29
N LEU A 11 13.30 -23.50 -3.13
CA LEU A 11 12.96 -24.16 -1.87
C LEU A 11 11.45 -24.10 -1.69
N ALA A 12 10.82 -25.25 -1.51
CA ALA A 12 9.38 -25.34 -1.30
C ALA A 12 8.93 -24.36 -0.20
N PRO A 13 7.83 -23.60 -0.40
CA PRO A 13 7.36 -22.65 0.58
C PRO A 13 7.07 -23.38 1.88
N SER A 14 7.86 -23.07 2.91
CA SER A 14 7.64 -23.60 4.27
C SER A 14 6.32 -23.06 4.75
N ALA A 15 5.33 -23.93 4.94
CA ALA A 15 4.00 -23.57 5.44
C ALA A 15 4.14 -22.74 6.72
N MET A 16 3.54 -21.57 6.73
CA MET A 16 3.46 -20.72 7.91
C MET A 16 2.63 -21.41 8.99
N PRO A 17 3.14 -21.59 10.23
CA PRO A 17 2.36 -22.18 11.30
C PRO A 17 1.17 -21.29 11.67
N ASP A 18 0.00 -21.87 11.80
CA ASP A 18 -1.24 -21.21 12.21
C ASP A 18 -1.27 -20.91 13.72
N GLU A 19 -1.97 -19.82 14.05
CA GLU A 19 -2.55 -19.36 15.33
C GLU A 19 -1.79 -18.38 16.24
N ALA A 20 -2.61 -17.44 16.70
CA ALA A 20 -2.62 -16.50 17.83
C ALA A 20 -2.00 -15.10 17.66
N ALA A 21 -2.85 -14.08 17.78
CA ALA A 21 -2.61 -12.63 17.82
C ALA A 21 -2.21 -12.13 19.24
N PRO A 22 -1.92 -10.85 19.49
CA PRO A 22 -1.83 -9.63 18.70
C PRO A 22 -0.65 -8.68 18.97
N GLY A 23 -0.56 -7.66 18.28
CA GLY A 23 -0.26 -6.25 18.39
C GLY A 23 1.13 -5.67 18.25
N THR A 24 1.48 -4.60 17.87
CA THR A 24 1.73 -3.29 17.22
C THR A 24 3.17 -2.78 17.22
N ALA A 25 3.62 -1.86 16.54
CA ALA A 25 3.96 -0.48 16.17
C ALA A 25 5.35 -0.28 15.54
N ALA A 26 5.73 0.71 14.82
CA ALA A 26 5.43 1.93 14.15
C ALA A 26 6.59 2.44 13.27
N ASP A 27 6.28 3.38 12.40
CA ASP A 27 7.12 3.94 11.35
C ASP A 27 8.20 4.92 11.83
N VAL A 28 9.44 4.58 11.62
CA VAL A 28 10.64 5.33 11.19
C VAL A 28 11.79 4.33 10.91
N ALA A 29 11.58 3.03 11.15
CA ALA A 29 12.64 2.02 11.13
C ALA A 29 12.78 1.24 9.80
N ALA A 30 12.02 1.57 8.75
CA ALA A 30 12.12 0.86 7.47
C ALA A 30 13.53 0.96 6.83
N THR A 31 14.29 2.00 7.18
CA THR A 31 15.68 2.19 6.73
C THR A 31 16.69 1.40 7.57
N ALA A 32 16.34 1.00 8.80
CA ALA A 32 17.29 0.37 9.74
C ALA A 32 17.64 -1.08 9.38
N ALA A 33 16.77 -1.81 8.66
CA ALA A 33 17.07 -3.17 8.22
C ALA A 33 18.12 -3.23 7.09
N LEU A 34 18.43 -2.09 6.50
CA LEU A 34 19.41 -1.90 5.43
C LEU A 34 20.67 -1.16 5.91
N THR A 35 20.98 -1.17 7.21
CA THR A 35 22.26 -0.59 7.68
C THR A 35 23.44 -1.32 7.05
N PRO A 36 24.41 -0.59 6.47
CA PRO A 36 25.59 -1.21 5.87
C PRO A 36 26.35 -2.03 6.90
N GLU A 37 26.83 -3.19 6.50
CA GLU A 37 27.80 -3.96 7.30
C GLU A 37 29.15 -3.21 7.20
N ILE A 38 29.39 -2.30 8.15
CA ILE A 38 30.55 -1.44 8.15
C ILE A 38 31.70 -2.22 8.74
N VAL A 39 32.55 -2.77 7.87
CA VAL A 39 33.88 -3.24 8.29
C VAL A 39 34.77 -2.01 8.44
N PRO A 40 35.31 -1.69 9.64
CA PRO A 40 36.12 -0.50 9.83
C PRO A 40 37.46 -0.67 9.11
N ALA A 41 37.71 0.16 8.11
CA ALA A 41 39.06 0.38 7.64
C ALA A 41 39.88 1.03 8.78
N LYS A 42 41.11 0.56 8.97
CA LYS A 42 42.06 0.99 10.00
C LYS A 42 42.14 2.51 10.08
N ALA A 43 41.92 3.08 11.25
CA ALA A 43 41.68 4.48 11.52
C ALA A 43 42.69 5.46 10.89
N ALA A 44 42.19 6.46 10.17
CA ALA A 44 42.88 7.70 9.85
C ALA A 44 41.96 8.88 10.20
N THR A 45 42.57 9.97 10.69
CA THR A 45 41.94 11.18 11.25
C THR A 45 41.20 11.98 10.16
N PRO A 46 40.07 12.66 10.47
CA PRO A 46 39.26 13.35 9.47
C PRO A 46 39.80 14.71 9.05
N PRO A 47 39.70 15.09 7.77
CA PRO A 47 39.90 16.46 7.33
C PRO A 47 38.59 17.25 7.33
N SER A 48 38.75 18.57 7.46
CA SER A 48 37.75 19.61 7.66
C SER A 48 36.76 19.81 6.49
N ASP A 49 35.56 20.28 6.86
CA ASP A 49 34.42 20.63 6.00
C ASP A 49 34.73 21.51 4.79
N THR A 50 34.32 21.05 3.61
CA THR A 50 33.94 21.91 2.49
C THR A 50 32.68 21.36 1.82
N VAL A 51 31.64 22.19 1.77
CA VAL A 51 30.37 21.94 1.09
C VAL A 51 30.61 21.90 -0.42
N VAL A 52 30.23 20.81 -1.07
CA VAL A 52 30.26 20.68 -2.53
C VAL A 52 28.92 20.12 -3.02
N ASP A 53 28.09 21.01 -3.55
CA ASP A 53 26.85 20.71 -4.26
C ASP A 53 27.09 20.42 -5.75
N ALA A 54 27.80 19.34 -6.05
CA ALA A 54 27.85 18.76 -7.39
C ALA A 54 28.19 17.27 -7.26
N VAL A 55 27.56 16.42 -8.05
CA VAL A 55 27.93 15.00 -8.17
C VAL A 55 29.30 14.96 -8.86
N THR A 56 30.36 15.15 -8.09
CA THR A 56 31.74 15.14 -8.58
C THR A 56 32.24 13.70 -8.50
N GLN A 57 32.62 13.13 -9.63
CA GLN A 57 33.25 11.82 -9.63
C GLN A 57 34.54 11.85 -8.80
N PRO A 58 34.79 10.87 -7.93
CA PRO A 58 36.01 10.82 -7.15
C PRO A 58 37.23 10.66 -8.08
N PRO A 59 38.37 11.23 -7.73
CA PRO A 59 39.60 11.05 -8.50
C PRO A 59 39.96 9.57 -8.64
N ALA A 60 40.40 9.16 -9.82
CA ALA A 60 40.79 7.75 -10.06
C ALA A 60 41.99 7.31 -9.18
N THR A 61 42.69 8.24 -8.57
CA THR A 61 43.79 8.01 -7.63
C THR A 61 43.34 7.85 -6.18
N LEU A 62 42.03 8.05 -5.87
CA LEU A 62 41.55 7.96 -4.50
C LEU A 62 41.64 6.52 -3.99
N GLY A 63 42.35 6.31 -2.88
CA GLY A 63 42.51 5.01 -2.22
C GLY A 63 41.26 4.55 -1.52
N ALA A 64 41.19 3.25 -1.18
CA ALA A 64 40.00 2.66 -0.53
C ALA A 64 39.61 3.35 0.78
N PRO A 65 40.51 3.67 1.73
CA PRO A 65 40.18 4.32 2.99
C PRO A 65 39.52 5.69 2.80
N ASP A 66 40.08 6.51 1.87
CA ASP A 66 39.57 7.85 1.62
C ASP A 66 38.23 7.80 0.86
N ALA A 67 38.11 6.91 -0.11
CA ALA A 67 36.86 6.67 -0.82
C ALA A 67 35.75 6.19 0.12
N PHE A 68 36.07 5.28 1.06
CA PHE A 68 35.13 4.78 2.05
C PHE A 68 34.72 5.86 3.06
N SER A 69 35.66 6.69 3.49
CA SER A 69 35.38 7.82 4.38
C SER A 69 34.45 8.84 3.74
N ALA A 70 34.69 9.20 2.47
CA ALA A 70 33.83 10.10 1.71
C ALA A 70 32.46 9.49 1.45
N PHE A 71 32.41 8.22 1.03
CA PHE A 71 31.16 7.47 0.90
C PHE A 71 30.33 7.56 2.17
N ARG A 72 30.92 7.22 3.32
CA ARG A 72 30.23 7.22 4.60
C ARG A 72 29.73 8.61 5.00
N SER A 73 30.54 9.64 4.81
CA SER A 73 30.16 11.04 5.10
C SER A 73 28.91 11.45 4.30
N HIS A 74 28.85 11.14 3.00
CA HIS A 74 27.67 11.43 2.18
C HIS A 74 26.48 10.57 2.55
N PHE A 75 26.72 9.27 2.81
CA PHE A 75 25.69 8.32 3.19
C PHE A 75 25.01 8.69 4.51
N ASP A 76 25.80 8.95 5.56
CA ASP A 76 25.31 9.32 6.89
C ASP A 76 24.59 10.70 6.88
N ALA A 77 24.93 11.56 5.92
CA ALA A 77 24.25 12.84 5.67
C ALA A 77 22.98 12.69 4.81
N GLY A 78 22.58 11.48 4.41
CA GLY A 78 21.43 11.24 3.54
C GLY A 78 21.62 11.68 2.08
N ARG A 79 22.81 12.07 1.68
CA ARG A 79 23.14 12.51 0.31
C ARG A 79 23.49 11.32 -0.58
N TYR A 80 22.52 10.41 -0.77
CA TYR A 80 22.75 9.11 -1.41
C TYR A 80 23.24 9.23 -2.86
N ALA A 81 22.67 10.11 -3.67
CA ALA A 81 23.12 10.32 -5.05
C ALA A 81 24.60 10.75 -5.11
N ALA A 82 25.05 11.61 -4.17
CA ALA A 82 26.46 12.00 -4.06
C ALA A 82 27.35 10.90 -3.49
N ALA A 83 26.80 9.95 -2.74
CA ALA A 83 27.52 8.81 -2.18
C ALA A 83 27.81 7.71 -3.22
N VAL A 84 26.95 7.55 -4.25
CA VAL A 84 27.08 6.49 -5.28
C VAL A 84 28.47 6.45 -5.92
N PRO A 85 29.05 7.53 -6.45
CA PRO A 85 30.38 7.46 -7.12
C PRO A 85 31.50 7.05 -6.16
N TYR A 86 31.40 7.38 -4.87
CA TYR A 86 32.37 6.93 -3.87
C TYR A 86 32.19 5.46 -3.51
N ALA A 87 30.97 4.97 -3.42
CA ALA A 87 30.68 3.53 -3.26
C ALA A 87 31.19 2.72 -4.45
N GLN A 88 31.01 3.22 -5.68
CA GLN A 88 31.60 2.64 -6.90
C GLN A 88 33.13 2.58 -6.82
N ARG A 89 33.76 3.67 -6.35
CA ARG A 89 35.20 3.71 -6.18
C ARG A 89 35.72 2.70 -5.16
N VAL A 90 34.99 2.53 -4.04
CA VAL A 90 35.31 1.49 -3.04
C VAL A 90 35.26 0.10 -3.68
N LEU A 91 34.23 -0.18 -4.48
CA LEU A 91 34.11 -1.44 -5.20
C LEU A 91 35.27 -1.66 -6.18
N GLU A 92 35.60 -0.66 -7.01
CA GLU A 92 36.71 -0.75 -7.97
C GLU A 92 38.06 -1.06 -7.29
N VAL A 93 38.30 -0.48 -6.12
CA VAL A 93 39.54 -0.74 -5.36
C VAL A 93 39.50 -2.15 -4.78
N ALA A 94 38.38 -2.56 -4.17
CA ALA A 94 38.21 -3.91 -3.62
C ALA A 94 38.42 -4.99 -4.71
N GLU A 95 37.89 -4.78 -5.91
CA GLU A 95 38.06 -5.70 -7.05
C GLU A 95 39.49 -5.77 -7.56
N ARG A 96 40.25 -4.68 -7.47
CA ARG A 96 41.65 -4.64 -7.90
C ARG A 96 42.59 -5.29 -6.88
N GLU A 97 42.28 -5.12 -5.58
CA GLU A 97 43.12 -5.59 -4.48
C GLU A 97 42.82 -7.05 -4.07
N ALA A 98 41.67 -7.56 -4.47
CA ALA A 98 41.25 -8.96 -4.21
C ALA A 98 41.57 -9.92 -5.38
N PRO A 99 42.84 -10.27 -5.62
CA PRO A 99 43.15 -11.31 -6.57
C PRO A 99 42.78 -12.69 -5.97
N THR A 100 41.61 -13.20 -6.27
CA THR A 100 41.20 -14.61 -6.16
C THR A 100 40.86 -15.20 -4.78
N SER A 101 41.06 -14.56 -3.63
CA SER A 101 40.83 -15.23 -2.34
C SER A 101 39.88 -14.53 -1.37
N ASP A 102 39.62 -13.26 -1.45
CA ASP A 102 38.68 -12.58 -0.55
C ASP A 102 37.53 -11.89 -1.30
N ALA A 103 36.63 -12.73 -1.84
CA ALA A 103 35.34 -12.30 -2.37
C ALA A 103 34.47 -11.55 -1.32
N GLU A 104 34.87 -11.57 -0.03
CA GLU A 104 34.12 -10.96 1.07
C GLU A 104 34.13 -9.43 1.01
N GLU A 105 35.30 -8.80 0.75
CA GLU A 105 35.39 -7.35 0.63
C GLU A 105 34.65 -6.82 -0.60
N VAL A 106 34.80 -7.50 -1.73
CA VAL A 106 34.07 -7.19 -2.97
C VAL A 106 32.56 -7.32 -2.73
N GLN A 107 32.12 -8.33 -1.98
CA GLN A 107 30.73 -8.55 -1.66
C GLN A 107 30.15 -7.45 -0.77
N VAL A 108 30.90 -7.02 0.26
CA VAL A 108 30.49 -5.89 1.12
C VAL A 108 30.43 -4.60 0.32
N ALA A 109 31.42 -4.33 -0.54
CA ALA A 109 31.43 -3.14 -1.40
C ALA A 109 30.25 -3.15 -2.38
N LEU A 110 29.92 -4.29 -3.00
CA LEU A 110 28.74 -4.45 -3.87
C LEU A 110 27.44 -4.20 -3.10
N MET A 111 27.31 -4.73 -1.89
CA MET A 111 26.12 -4.53 -1.05
C MET A 111 25.96 -3.06 -0.66
N ASN A 112 27.04 -2.36 -0.30
CA ASN A 112 27.02 -0.95 0.01
C ASN A 112 26.63 -0.10 -1.22
N LEU A 113 27.20 -0.43 -2.38
CA LEU A 113 26.85 0.24 -3.65
C LEU A 113 25.37 0.03 -3.99
N ALA A 114 24.90 -1.22 -3.99
CA ALA A 114 23.52 -1.57 -4.32
C ALA A 114 22.51 -0.85 -3.41
N MET A 115 22.77 -0.83 -2.10
CA MET A 115 21.94 -0.12 -1.15
C MET A 115 21.96 1.39 -1.36
N THR A 116 23.11 1.96 -1.66
CA THR A 116 23.24 3.40 -1.94
C THR A 116 22.48 3.79 -3.20
N GLN A 117 22.58 2.98 -4.25
CA GLN A 117 21.82 3.16 -5.50
C GLN A 117 20.32 3.06 -5.25
N TYR A 118 19.88 2.08 -4.46
CA TYR A 118 18.49 1.94 -4.06
C TYR A 118 17.98 3.19 -3.31
N LEU A 119 18.73 3.68 -2.33
CA LEU A 119 18.38 4.89 -1.56
C LEU A 119 18.46 6.16 -2.39
N ALA A 120 19.26 6.18 -3.46
CA ALA A 120 19.30 7.24 -4.46
C ALA A 120 18.15 7.14 -5.50
N ALA A 121 17.24 6.19 -5.34
CA ALA A 121 16.15 5.85 -6.27
C ALA A 121 16.60 5.37 -7.67
N ASP A 122 17.87 4.97 -7.82
CA ASP A 122 18.35 4.29 -9.02
C ASP A 122 18.14 2.78 -8.90
N HIS A 123 16.88 2.37 -9.02
CA HIS A 123 16.47 0.97 -8.83
C HIS A 123 17.07 0.02 -9.87
N THR A 124 17.35 0.50 -11.08
CA THR A 124 17.94 -0.32 -12.16
C THR A 124 19.41 -0.64 -11.86
N ALA A 125 20.18 0.36 -11.44
CA ALA A 125 21.55 0.13 -11.03
C ALA A 125 21.63 -0.72 -9.76
N ALA A 126 20.74 -0.47 -8.79
CA ALA A 126 20.63 -1.27 -7.56
C ALA A 126 20.34 -2.75 -7.85
N GLU A 127 19.39 -3.04 -8.74
CA GLU A 127 19.08 -4.40 -9.20
C GLU A 127 20.33 -5.10 -9.74
N THR A 128 21.05 -4.45 -10.65
CA THR A 128 22.28 -4.99 -11.24
C THR A 128 23.33 -5.33 -10.18
N SER A 129 23.51 -4.41 -9.22
CA SER A 129 24.49 -4.58 -8.15
C SER A 129 24.08 -5.68 -7.15
N TYR A 130 22.79 -5.77 -6.79
CA TYR A 130 22.29 -6.87 -5.94
C TYR A 130 22.40 -8.23 -6.60
N LEU A 131 22.01 -8.35 -7.87
CA LEU A 131 22.15 -9.60 -8.63
C LEU A 131 23.60 -10.06 -8.70
N ARG A 132 24.54 -9.13 -8.91
CA ARG A 132 25.96 -9.41 -8.92
C ARG A 132 26.46 -9.88 -7.55
N ALA A 133 25.98 -9.24 -6.46
CA ALA A 133 26.33 -9.64 -5.09
C ALA A 133 25.80 -11.04 -4.76
N ILE A 134 24.59 -11.37 -5.17
CA ILE A 134 23.98 -12.71 -5.01
C ILE A 134 24.83 -13.74 -5.75
N ALA A 135 25.10 -13.52 -7.04
CA ALA A 135 25.87 -14.45 -7.86
C ALA A 135 27.28 -14.72 -7.28
N LEU A 136 27.93 -13.70 -6.72
CA LEU A 136 29.25 -13.84 -6.10
C LEU A 136 29.20 -14.76 -4.87
N VAL A 137 28.17 -14.63 -4.02
CA VAL A 137 28.00 -15.48 -2.83
C VAL A 137 27.65 -16.90 -3.21
N GLU A 138 26.71 -17.09 -4.12
CA GLU A 138 26.29 -18.41 -4.58
C GLU A 138 27.43 -19.13 -5.28
N GLY A 139 28.20 -18.42 -6.11
CA GLY A 139 29.40 -18.96 -6.78
C GLY A 139 30.50 -19.41 -5.82
N SER A 140 30.52 -18.92 -4.57
CA SER A 140 31.43 -19.36 -3.52
C SER A 140 31.06 -20.72 -2.90
N GLY A 141 30.01 -21.39 -3.38
CA GLY A 141 29.51 -22.64 -2.84
C GLY A 141 28.77 -22.51 -1.51
N ARG A 142 28.34 -21.32 -1.15
CA ARG A 142 27.62 -21.03 0.12
C ARG A 142 26.18 -20.50 -0.13
N PRO A 143 25.29 -21.29 -0.75
CA PRO A 143 23.94 -20.81 -1.16
C PRO A 143 23.01 -20.45 0.00
N LEU A 144 23.40 -20.74 1.24
CA LEU A 144 22.63 -20.42 2.45
C LEU A 144 23.36 -19.43 3.37
N HIS A 145 24.23 -18.60 2.81
CA HIS A 145 24.97 -17.63 3.58
C HIS A 145 24.07 -16.48 4.10
N ALA A 146 24.28 -16.05 5.34
CA ALA A 146 23.46 -15.00 5.99
C ALA A 146 23.39 -13.68 5.18
N ARG A 147 24.47 -13.31 4.47
CA ARG A 147 24.51 -12.09 3.64
C ARG A 147 23.54 -12.10 2.47
N LEU A 148 23.17 -13.29 1.96
CA LEU A 148 22.17 -13.41 0.93
C LEU A 148 20.80 -12.89 1.38
N ALA A 149 20.46 -13.00 2.67
CA ALA A 149 19.21 -12.46 3.19
C ALA A 149 19.07 -10.96 2.91
N ARG A 150 20.13 -10.18 3.14
CA ARG A 150 20.14 -8.73 2.88
C ARG A 150 20.15 -8.42 1.37
N ALA A 151 20.88 -9.20 0.57
CA ALA A 151 20.92 -9.01 -0.87
C ALA A 151 19.54 -9.27 -1.51
N TYR A 152 18.89 -10.37 -1.16
CA TYR A 152 17.53 -10.68 -1.61
C TYR A 152 16.52 -9.65 -1.09
N ALA A 153 16.65 -9.16 0.15
CA ALA A 153 15.78 -8.12 0.70
C ALA A 153 15.89 -6.78 -0.05
N GLY A 154 17.12 -6.37 -0.39
CA GLY A 154 17.37 -5.17 -1.17
C GLY A 154 16.87 -5.28 -2.61
N LEU A 155 17.12 -6.41 -3.26
CA LEU A 155 16.62 -6.72 -4.60
C LEU A 155 15.08 -6.73 -4.62
N ALA A 156 14.45 -7.40 -3.66
CA ALA A 156 13.00 -7.44 -3.52
C ALA A 156 12.41 -6.05 -3.28
N SER A 157 13.08 -5.20 -2.49
CA SER A 157 12.66 -3.81 -2.28
C SER A 157 12.74 -3.00 -3.57
N SER A 158 13.77 -3.19 -4.39
CA SER A 158 13.89 -2.54 -5.70
C SER A 158 12.77 -2.97 -6.64
N TYR A 159 12.41 -4.25 -6.64
CA TYR A 159 11.29 -4.77 -7.42
C TYR A 159 9.94 -4.24 -6.91
N HIS A 160 9.75 -4.17 -5.60
CA HIS A 160 8.54 -3.61 -4.99
C HIS A 160 8.34 -2.13 -5.39
N ASP A 161 9.39 -1.32 -5.25
CA ASP A 161 9.34 0.12 -5.53
C ASP A 161 9.26 0.44 -7.05
N THR A 162 9.39 -0.58 -7.91
CA THR A 162 9.20 -0.52 -9.38
C THR A 162 7.97 -1.32 -9.85
N ASP A 163 7.01 -1.60 -8.97
CA ASP A 163 5.74 -2.31 -9.23
C ASP A 163 5.91 -3.73 -9.83
N ARG A 164 7.09 -4.34 -9.72
CA ARG A 164 7.36 -5.72 -10.15
C ARG A 164 7.10 -6.70 -9.01
N HIS A 165 5.86 -6.76 -8.55
CA HIS A 165 5.45 -7.41 -7.31
C HIS A 165 5.68 -8.93 -7.28
N GLU A 166 5.55 -9.67 -8.41
CA GLU A 166 5.85 -11.10 -8.46
C GLU A 166 7.32 -11.38 -8.15
N LEU A 167 8.22 -10.61 -8.75
CA LEU A 167 9.66 -10.72 -8.48
C LEU A 167 9.99 -10.29 -7.05
N ALA A 168 9.33 -9.24 -6.56
CA ALA A 168 9.47 -8.80 -5.17
C ALA A 168 9.09 -9.91 -4.20
N VAL A 169 7.91 -10.53 -4.36
CA VAL A 169 7.42 -11.62 -3.49
C VAL A 169 8.39 -12.78 -3.47
N SER A 170 8.85 -13.26 -4.63
CA SER A 170 9.80 -14.39 -4.71
C SER A 170 11.11 -14.10 -3.94
N ASN A 171 11.66 -12.90 -4.11
CA ASN A 171 12.91 -12.51 -3.44
C ASN A 171 12.70 -12.22 -1.94
N PHE A 172 11.54 -11.68 -1.52
CA PHE A 172 11.19 -11.55 -0.11
C PHE A 172 11.08 -12.91 0.58
N GLU A 173 10.50 -13.91 -0.07
CA GLU A 173 10.41 -15.29 0.47
C GLU A 173 11.81 -15.86 0.74
N GLN A 174 12.76 -15.68 -0.18
CA GLN A 174 14.16 -16.09 0.00
C GLN A 174 14.81 -15.34 1.17
N ALA A 175 14.64 -14.02 1.23
CA ALA A 175 15.18 -13.19 2.30
C ALA A 175 14.65 -13.61 3.66
N VAL A 176 13.33 -13.81 3.80
CA VAL A 176 12.68 -14.25 5.05
C VAL A 176 13.15 -15.64 5.45
N ALA A 177 13.26 -16.59 4.51
CA ALA A 177 13.72 -17.94 4.80
C ALA A 177 15.16 -17.95 5.34
N LEU A 178 16.06 -17.18 4.72
CA LEU A 178 17.45 -17.05 5.16
C LEU A 178 17.56 -16.33 6.52
N THR A 179 16.81 -15.24 6.71
CA THR A 179 16.81 -14.54 8.00
C THR A 179 16.33 -15.44 9.14
N ARG A 180 15.25 -16.20 8.93
CA ARG A 180 14.74 -17.16 9.93
C ARG A 180 15.77 -18.23 10.27
N ARG A 181 16.53 -18.69 9.29
CA ARG A 181 17.57 -19.69 9.48
C ARG A 181 18.74 -19.19 10.34
N HIS A 182 19.16 -17.94 10.14
CA HIS A 182 20.36 -17.37 10.77
C HIS A 182 20.07 -16.61 12.05
N GLU A 183 18.96 -15.91 12.14
CA GLU A 183 18.62 -14.99 13.24
C GLU A 183 17.45 -15.50 14.09
N GLY A 184 16.77 -16.53 13.64
CA GLY A 184 15.60 -17.11 14.32
C GLY A 184 14.25 -16.63 13.74
N VAL A 185 13.20 -17.34 14.17
CA VAL A 185 11.86 -17.18 13.57
C VAL A 185 11.19 -15.85 13.94
N LEU A 186 11.45 -15.30 15.14
CA LEU A 186 10.78 -14.11 15.65
C LEU A 186 11.78 -12.98 15.93
N THR A 187 12.58 -12.62 14.94
CA THR A 187 13.47 -11.45 15.02
C THR A 187 12.81 -10.20 14.45
N ASP A 188 13.04 -9.08 15.12
CA ASP A 188 12.49 -7.76 14.72
C ASP A 188 13.12 -7.21 13.44
N GLN A 189 14.31 -7.67 13.08
CA GLN A 189 14.96 -7.32 11.80
C GLN A 189 14.12 -7.72 10.57
N GLN A 190 13.19 -8.66 10.73
CA GLN A 190 12.27 -9.06 9.67
C GLN A 190 11.11 -8.09 9.45
N LEU A 191 10.78 -7.20 10.40
CA LEU A 191 9.57 -6.38 10.32
C LEU A 191 9.48 -5.52 9.06
N PRO A 192 10.50 -4.70 8.70
CA PRO A 192 10.43 -3.87 7.50
C PRO A 192 10.34 -4.69 6.21
N LEU A 193 11.00 -5.84 6.19
CA LEU A 193 10.96 -6.78 5.08
C LEU A 193 9.58 -7.39 4.90
N LEU A 194 8.96 -7.84 6.00
CA LEU A 194 7.63 -8.43 6.00
C LEU A 194 6.56 -7.43 5.59
N GLU A 195 6.71 -6.16 5.94
CA GLU A 195 5.78 -5.10 5.56
C GLU A 195 5.74 -4.92 4.03
N LYS A 196 6.88 -4.74 3.38
CA LYS A 196 6.96 -4.65 1.91
C LYS A 196 6.51 -5.95 1.23
N TYR A 197 6.83 -7.10 1.81
CA TYR A 197 6.34 -8.40 1.33
C TYR A 197 4.82 -8.48 1.33
N VAL A 198 4.18 -8.10 2.44
CA VAL A 198 2.71 -8.07 2.57
C VAL A 198 2.10 -7.04 1.60
N ASP A 199 2.73 -5.89 1.42
CA ASP A 199 2.28 -4.90 0.46
C ASP A 199 2.32 -5.45 -0.97
N SER A 200 3.42 -6.09 -1.38
CA SER A 200 3.51 -6.74 -2.69
C SER A 200 2.46 -7.85 -2.90
N LEU A 201 2.21 -8.68 -1.87
CA LEU A 201 1.14 -9.69 -1.91
C LEU A 201 -0.25 -9.05 -2.06
N THR A 202 -0.46 -7.89 -1.43
CA THR A 202 -1.73 -7.16 -1.50
C THR A 202 -1.96 -6.59 -2.89
N GLU A 203 -0.93 -6.00 -3.52
CA GLU A 203 -1.02 -5.50 -4.90
C GLU A 203 -1.28 -6.62 -5.91
N LEU A 204 -0.74 -7.81 -5.68
CA LEU A 204 -1.04 -9.02 -6.47
C LEU A 204 -2.43 -9.64 -6.18
N GLY A 205 -3.19 -9.10 -5.23
CA GLY A 205 -4.47 -9.68 -4.81
C GLY A 205 -4.35 -11.00 -4.02
N ARG A 206 -3.14 -11.41 -3.62
CA ARG A 206 -2.89 -12.62 -2.80
C ARG A 206 -3.22 -12.35 -1.33
N LEU A 207 -4.48 -12.01 -1.07
CA LEU A 207 -4.94 -11.49 0.24
C LEU A 207 -4.80 -12.50 1.39
N GLU A 208 -4.94 -13.79 1.13
CA GLU A 208 -4.75 -14.82 2.17
C GLU A 208 -3.28 -14.91 2.61
N ASP A 209 -2.34 -14.84 1.66
CA ASP A 209 -0.91 -14.81 1.95
C ASP A 209 -0.53 -13.53 2.70
N ALA A 210 -1.06 -12.38 2.25
CA ALA A 210 -0.89 -11.10 2.91
C ALA A 210 -1.41 -11.14 4.36
N LEU A 211 -2.59 -11.77 4.59
CA LEU A 211 -3.14 -11.95 5.94
C LEU A 211 -2.24 -12.81 6.83
N ARG A 212 -1.67 -13.90 6.28
CA ARG A 212 -0.68 -14.72 7.01
C ARG A 212 0.55 -13.91 7.38
N GLY A 213 1.02 -13.06 6.46
CA GLY A 213 2.11 -12.11 6.69
C GLY A 213 1.79 -11.12 7.80
N GLN A 214 0.60 -10.51 7.79
CA GLN A 214 0.15 -9.58 8.85
C GLN A 214 0.09 -10.24 10.23
N ARG A 215 -0.46 -11.45 10.32
CA ARG A 215 -0.47 -12.23 11.57
C ARG A 215 0.94 -12.54 12.08
N TYR A 216 1.88 -12.74 11.15
CA TYR A 216 3.27 -12.98 11.51
C TYR A 216 3.97 -11.71 12.00
N ILE A 217 3.78 -10.56 11.34
CA ILE A 217 4.23 -9.24 11.80
C ILE A 217 3.74 -8.99 13.24
N LEU A 218 2.47 -9.28 13.47
CA LEU A 218 1.83 -9.13 14.76
C LEU A 218 2.56 -9.91 15.86
N ARG A 219 2.89 -11.18 15.61
CA ARG A 219 3.61 -12.04 16.57
C ARG A 219 5.04 -11.56 16.83
N VAL A 220 5.75 -11.13 15.80
CA VAL A 220 7.12 -10.59 15.94
C VAL A 220 7.11 -9.32 16.80
N ALA A 221 6.18 -8.41 16.51
CA ALA A 221 6.05 -7.16 17.26
C ALA A 221 5.62 -7.41 18.71
N ALA A 222 4.68 -8.32 18.95
CA ALA A 222 4.26 -8.72 20.30
C ALA A 222 5.43 -9.26 21.14
N ARG A 223 6.30 -10.05 20.52
CA ARG A 223 7.50 -10.55 21.19
C ARG A 223 8.51 -9.45 21.49
N LYS A 224 8.67 -8.48 20.57
CA LYS A 224 9.63 -7.38 20.72
C LYS A 224 9.21 -6.39 21.79
N HIS A 225 7.96 -5.95 21.74
CA HIS A 225 7.47 -4.82 22.53
C HIS A 225 6.62 -5.24 23.74
N GLY A 226 6.05 -6.45 23.70
CA GLY A 226 5.00 -6.87 24.64
C GLY A 226 3.62 -6.37 24.20
N GLU A 227 2.60 -7.21 24.35
CA GLU A 227 1.23 -6.93 23.88
C GLU A 227 0.53 -5.78 24.60
N ASN A 228 1.01 -5.39 25.75
CA ASN A 228 0.46 -4.36 26.61
C ASN A 228 1.42 -3.19 26.81
N SER A 229 2.32 -2.93 25.86
CA SER A 229 3.20 -1.77 25.84
C SER A 229 2.68 -0.67 24.91
N VAL A 230 3.04 0.56 25.16
CA VAL A 230 2.64 1.66 24.30
C VAL A 230 3.38 1.64 22.96
N GLU A 231 4.59 1.06 22.92
CA GLU A 231 5.38 0.81 21.71
C GLU A 231 4.71 -0.18 20.76
N PHE A 232 3.71 -0.87 21.25
CA PHE A 232 2.90 -1.81 20.52
C PHE A 232 1.74 -1.11 19.77
N ALA A 233 1.28 0.07 20.22
CA ALA A 233 0.15 0.80 19.64
C ALA A 233 0.29 1.18 18.15
N PRO A 234 1.40 1.70 17.60
CA PRO A 234 1.52 2.03 16.19
C PRO A 234 1.44 0.84 15.20
N THR A 235 1.78 -0.43 15.51
CA THR A 235 1.55 -1.57 14.57
C THR A 235 0.08 -2.01 14.58
N LEU A 236 -0.69 -1.92 15.68
CA LEU A 236 -2.16 -2.08 15.63
C LEU A 236 -2.74 -1.08 14.64
N GLU A 237 -2.26 0.16 14.69
CA GLU A 237 -2.63 1.19 13.74
C GLU A 237 -2.26 0.79 12.30
N LYS A 238 -1.02 0.36 12.06
CA LYS A 238 -0.51 0.01 10.73
C LYS A 238 -1.28 -1.18 10.13
N ILE A 239 -1.48 -2.23 10.92
CA ILE A 239 -2.26 -3.39 10.49
C ILE A 239 -3.74 -3.03 10.35
N GLY A 240 -4.29 -2.20 11.23
CA GLY A 240 -5.64 -1.65 11.11
C GLY A 240 -5.83 -0.87 9.80
N ARG A 241 -4.85 -0.05 9.42
CA ARG A 241 -4.82 0.68 8.14
C ARG A 241 -4.81 -0.28 6.95
N TRP A 242 -4.02 -1.36 7.02
CA TRP A 242 -4.01 -2.39 6.00
C TRP A 242 -5.38 -3.09 5.86
N TYR A 243 -6.01 -3.50 6.97
CA TYR A 243 -7.35 -4.07 6.94
C TYR A 243 -8.37 -3.10 6.32
N ALA A 244 -8.29 -1.80 6.63
CA ALA A 244 -9.15 -0.79 6.01
C ALA A 244 -8.86 -0.62 4.50
N ARG A 245 -7.62 -0.87 4.04
CA ARG A 245 -7.25 -0.85 2.62
C ARG A 245 -7.89 -1.98 1.84
N VAL A 246 -7.95 -3.18 2.42
CA VAL A 246 -8.53 -4.37 1.78
C VAL A 246 -10.03 -4.55 2.02
N GLY A 247 -10.70 -3.56 2.65
CA GLY A 247 -12.15 -3.57 2.87
C GLY A 247 -12.61 -4.35 4.12
N ALA A 248 -11.70 -4.84 4.95
CA ALA A 248 -11.99 -5.56 6.18
C ALA A 248 -12.17 -4.58 7.37
N TYR A 249 -13.17 -3.70 7.28
CA TYR A 249 -13.36 -2.56 8.17
C TYR A 249 -13.57 -2.92 9.64
N GLU A 250 -14.25 -4.05 9.91
CA GLU A 250 -14.46 -4.53 11.27
C GLU A 250 -13.14 -4.87 11.99
N GLN A 251 -12.26 -5.60 11.29
CA GLN A 251 -10.95 -5.98 11.81
C GLN A 251 -10.09 -4.72 11.99
N ALA A 252 -10.13 -3.81 11.02
CA ALA A 252 -9.45 -2.52 11.10
C ALA A 252 -9.87 -1.76 12.37
N ARG A 253 -11.17 -1.62 12.58
CA ARG A 253 -11.74 -0.87 13.71
C ARG A 253 -11.36 -1.49 15.06
N ARG A 254 -11.42 -2.84 15.18
CA ARG A 254 -11.00 -3.52 16.42
C ARG A 254 -9.55 -3.24 16.78
N LEU A 255 -8.65 -3.32 15.81
CA LEU A 255 -7.24 -3.04 16.04
C LEU A 255 -6.98 -1.58 16.36
N LEU A 256 -7.63 -0.65 15.65
CA LEU A 256 -7.49 0.78 15.88
C LEU A 256 -8.01 1.19 17.25
N LYS A 257 -9.18 0.67 17.67
CA LYS A 257 -9.70 0.91 19.02
C LYS A 257 -8.76 0.34 20.09
N ARG A 258 -8.23 -0.87 19.90
CA ARG A 258 -7.22 -1.42 20.83
C ARG A 258 -5.95 -0.55 20.89
N SER A 259 -5.49 -0.01 19.75
CA SER A 259 -4.36 0.93 19.72
C SER A 259 -4.66 2.19 20.54
N ILE A 260 -5.85 2.77 20.38
CA ILE A 260 -6.30 3.94 21.14
C ILE A 260 -6.37 3.62 22.64
N ASP A 261 -7.05 2.54 23.02
CA ASP A 261 -7.23 2.13 24.41
C ASP A 261 -5.88 1.89 25.12
N LEU A 262 -4.92 1.29 24.40
CA LEU A 262 -3.58 1.02 24.91
C LEU A 262 -2.83 2.32 25.20
N VAL A 263 -2.84 3.27 24.25
CA VAL A 263 -2.21 4.58 24.46
C VAL A 263 -2.90 5.37 25.56
N GLU A 264 -4.24 5.38 25.61
CA GLU A 264 -4.98 6.07 26.65
C GLU A 264 -4.66 5.54 28.06
N THR A 265 -4.58 4.22 28.18
CA THR A 265 -4.34 3.58 29.47
C THR A 265 -2.93 3.84 29.99
N LEU A 266 -1.94 3.89 29.11
CA LEU A 266 -0.52 3.95 29.49
C LEU A 266 0.05 5.38 29.45
N ASP A 267 -0.32 6.17 28.44
CA ASP A 267 0.19 7.54 28.25
C ASP A 267 -0.85 8.63 28.58
N GLY A 268 -2.12 8.22 28.78
CA GLY A 268 -3.22 9.13 29.08
C GLY A 268 -3.99 9.64 27.85
N PRO A 269 -5.19 10.22 28.12
CA PRO A 269 -6.16 10.58 27.08
C PRO A 269 -5.76 11.76 26.19
N MET A 270 -4.70 12.48 26.52
CA MET A 270 -4.16 13.61 25.77
C MET A 270 -2.79 13.32 25.15
N SER A 271 -2.40 12.05 25.09
CA SER A 271 -1.13 11.64 24.49
C SER A 271 -1.09 11.97 22.98
N PRO A 272 0.02 12.57 22.47
CA PRO A 272 0.19 12.81 21.04
C PRO A 272 0.28 11.52 20.21
N ARG A 273 0.57 10.38 20.84
CA ARG A 273 0.55 9.07 20.17
C ARG A 273 -0.86 8.65 19.74
N LEU A 274 -1.91 9.32 20.23
CA LEU A 274 -3.29 9.10 19.79
C LEU A 274 -3.59 9.71 18.41
N LEU A 275 -2.80 10.67 17.93
CA LEU A 275 -3.09 11.38 16.67
C LEU A 275 -3.21 10.44 15.48
N GLY A 276 -2.23 9.51 15.33
CA GLY A 276 -2.23 8.51 14.25
C GLY A 276 -3.44 7.58 14.28
N PRO A 277 -3.66 6.81 15.37
CA PRO A 277 -4.77 5.87 15.43
C PRO A 277 -6.16 6.55 15.34
N LEU A 278 -6.36 7.75 15.89
CA LEU A 278 -7.61 8.50 15.73
C LEU A 278 -7.87 8.92 14.29
N ALA A 279 -6.84 9.43 13.60
CA ALA A 279 -6.92 9.80 12.21
C ALA A 279 -7.18 8.58 11.30
N THR A 280 -6.49 7.46 11.58
CA THR A 280 -6.66 6.21 10.83
C THR A 280 -8.04 5.60 11.05
N LEU A 281 -8.60 5.69 12.27
CA LEU A 281 -9.98 5.27 12.56
C LEU A 281 -10.99 6.07 11.73
N ALA A 282 -10.87 7.39 11.72
CA ALA A 282 -11.73 8.25 10.91
C ALA A 282 -11.60 7.98 9.40
N ALA A 283 -10.38 7.70 8.92
CA ALA A 283 -10.15 7.31 7.53
C ALA A 283 -10.78 5.94 7.19
N CYS A 284 -10.73 4.98 8.12
CA CYS A 284 -11.40 3.69 8.01
C CYS A 284 -12.92 3.87 7.88
N ASP A 285 -13.53 4.67 8.76
CA ASP A 285 -14.95 4.97 8.76
C ASP A 285 -15.38 5.65 7.46
N ARG A 286 -14.59 6.62 6.97
CA ARG A 286 -14.83 7.27 5.69
C ARG A 286 -14.78 6.28 4.52
N LYS A 287 -13.80 5.38 4.50
CA LYS A 287 -13.71 4.35 3.45
C LYS A 287 -14.93 3.43 3.46
N GLN A 288 -15.36 2.98 4.65
CA GLN A 288 -16.54 2.13 4.79
C GLN A 288 -17.82 2.83 4.32
N LEU A 289 -17.98 4.14 4.63
CA LEU A 289 -19.12 4.94 4.16
C LEU A 289 -19.15 5.11 2.63
N LEU A 290 -18.00 5.05 1.97
CA LEU A 290 -17.86 5.23 0.52
C LEU A 290 -17.79 3.90 -0.23
N ASP A 291 -17.71 2.77 0.47
CA ASP A 291 -17.60 1.46 -0.14
C ASP A 291 -18.99 0.94 -0.57
N PRO A 292 -19.25 0.86 -1.89
CA PRO A 292 -20.57 0.40 -2.38
C PRO A 292 -20.85 -1.06 -2.03
N THR A 293 -19.83 -1.86 -1.72
CA THR A 293 -20.01 -3.28 -1.36
C THR A 293 -20.57 -3.47 0.04
N GLN A 294 -20.44 -2.46 0.91
CA GLN A 294 -20.98 -2.47 2.28
C GLN A 294 -22.45 -2.01 2.35
N HIS A 295 -22.95 -1.42 1.27
CA HIS A 295 -24.33 -0.99 1.11
C HIS A 295 -24.86 -1.55 -0.22
N PRO A 296 -25.08 -2.90 -0.31
CA PRO A 296 -25.54 -3.50 -1.54
C PRO A 296 -26.90 -2.91 -1.91
N SER A 297 -27.01 -2.49 -3.19
CA SER A 297 -28.33 -2.24 -3.79
C SER A 297 -29.16 -3.52 -3.69
N PRO A 298 -30.48 -3.46 -3.51
CA PRO A 298 -31.34 -4.65 -3.44
C PRO A 298 -31.18 -5.62 -4.61
N ASP A 299 -30.62 -5.14 -5.73
CA ASP A 299 -30.40 -5.90 -6.97
C ASP A 299 -28.98 -6.48 -7.09
N SER A 300 -28.12 -6.33 -6.09
CA SER A 300 -26.75 -6.88 -6.15
C SER A 300 -26.71 -8.31 -5.65
N ASP A 301 -26.53 -9.24 -6.57
CA ASP A 301 -26.21 -10.65 -6.31
C ASP A 301 -24.83 -10.76 -5.63
N THR A 302 -24.81 -10.70 -4.30
CA THR A 302 -23.57 -10.73 -3.51
C THR A 302 -23.30 -12.13 -2.98
N ASP A 303 -22.88 -13.02 -3.87
CA ASP A 303 -22.35 -14.36 -3.53
C ASP A 303 -20.87 -14.30 -3.08
N ARG A 304 -20.46 -13.23 -2.38
CA ARG A 304 -19.13 -13.15 -1.79
C ARG A 304 -19.18 -13.45 -0.30
N ALA A 305 -18.79 -14.67 0.05
CA ALA A 305 -18.41 -14.97 1.43
C ALA A 305 -17.32 -13.99 1.90
N PRO A 306 -17.43 -13.42 3.12
CA PRO A 306 -16.40 -12.50 3.62
C PRO A 306 -15.06 -13.23 3.76
N LEU A 307 -14.04 -12.78 3.01
CA LEU A 307 -12.67 -13.30 3.07
C LEU A 307 -12.07 -13.20 4.50
N PHE A 308 -12.66 -12.37 5.36
CA PHE A 308 -12.19 -12.08 6.70
C PHE A 308 -13.35 -12.12 7.70
N GLY A 309 -13.55 -13.22 8.34
CA GLY A 309 -14.56 -13.32 9.41
C GLY A 309 -14.65 -14.72 9.96
N ASP A 310 -14.96 -14.83 11.24
CA ASP A 310 -15.45 -16.08 11.82
C ASP A 310 -16.81 -16.37 11.20
N PRO A 311 -17.04 -17.55 10.56
CA PRO A 311 -18.31 -17.87 9.91
C PRO A 311 -19.54 -17.83 10.84
N GLY A 312 -19.32 -17.73 12.16
CA GLY A 312 -20.36 -17.65 13.19
C GLY A 312 -20.48 -16.29 13.90
N ALA A 313 -19.58 -15.33 13.62
CA ALA A 313 -19.64 -14.04 14.28
C ALA A 313 -20.64 -13.13 13.56
N VAL A 314 -21.75 -12.80 14.23
CA VAL A 314 -22.62 -11.70 13.82
C VAL A 314 -21.79 -10.42 13.94
N ALA A 315 -21.32 -9.89 12.81
CA ALA A 315 -20.60 -8.61 12.79
C ALA A 315 -21.53 -7.52 13.35
N PRO A 316 -21.06 -6.68 14.27
CA PRO A 316 -21.84 -5.54 14.73
C PRO A 316 -22.12 -4.63 13.54
N SER A 317 -23.39 -4.51 13.16
CA SER A 317 -23.81 -3.64 12.06
C SER A 317 -23.68 -2.19 12.47
N TYR A 318 -22.60 -1.51 12.03
CA TYR A 318 -22.44 -0.08 12.23
C TYR A 318 -23.35 0.67 11.25
N SER A 319 -24.28 1.45 11.79
CA SER A 319 -25.09 2.33 10.94
C SER A 319 -24.22 3.46 10.36
N PRO A 320 -24.52 3.95 9.16
CA PRO A 320 -23.81 5.11 8.59
C PRO A 320 -23.77 6.32 9.55
N ALA A 321 -24.82 6.54 10.32
CA ALA A 321 -24.87 7.62 11.30
C ALA A 321 -23.86 7.43 12.46
N MET A 322 -23.65 6.20 12.90
CA MET A 322 -22.62 5.87 13.91
C MET A 322 -21.22 6.12 13.36
N LEU A 323 -20.92 5.64 12.14
CA LEU A 323 -19.62 5.84 11.49
C LEU A 323 -19.31 7.34 11.36
N VAL A 324 -20.30 8.10 10.91
CA VAL A 324 -20.16 9.57 10.80
C VAL A 324 -19.85 10.22 12.15
N SER A 325 -20.58 9.84 13.20
CA SER A 325 -20.37 10.40 14.55
C SER A 325 -19.02 9.97 15.13
N GLU A 326 -18.59 8.72 14.97
CA GLU A 326 -17.32 8.24 15.49
C GLU A 326 -16.14 8.91 14.80
N ALA A 327 -16.16 9.00 13.46
CA ALA A 327 -15.09 9.66 12.71
C ALA A 327 -14.95 11.15 13.04
N GLU A 328 -16.09 11.88 13.14
CA GLU A 328 -16.06 13.30 13.53
C GLU A 328 -15.50 13.49 14.94
N LYS A 329 -15.91 12.65 15.90
CA LYS A 329 -15.38 12.69 17.28
C LYS A 329 -13.89 12.37 17.33
N ALA A 330 -13.44 11.38 16.58
CA ALA A 330 -12.03 10.99 16.54
C ALA A 330 -11.15 12.13 16.00
N LEU A 331 -11.56 12.77 14.89
CA LEU A 331 -10.82 13.90 14.31
C LEU A 331 -10.88 15.15 15.20
N ALA A 332 -12.03 15.48 15.76
CA ALA A 332 -12.15 16.61 16.69
C ALA A 332 -11.27 16.41 17.93
N ARG A 333 -11.21 15.18 18.43
CA ARG A 333 -10.32 14.83 19.54
C ARG A 333 -8.84 14.93 19.14
N ALA A 334 -8.46 14.47 17.95
CA ALA A 334 -7.09 14.62 17.45
C ALA A 334 -6.68 16.09 17.37
N VAL A 335 -7.56 16.97 16.90
CA VAL A 335 -7.34 18.44 16.92
C VAL A 335 -7.15 18.95 18.33
N ALA A 336 -8.03 18.57 19.26
CA ALA A 336 -7.92 19.00 20.67
C ALA A 336 -6.59 18.57 21.31
N ILE A 337 -6.14 17.34 21.05
CA ILE A 337 -4.84 16.84 21.53
C ILE A 337 -3.69 17.64 20.93
N ALA A 338 -3.71 17.89 19.63
CA ALA A 338 -2.64 18.61 18.95
C ALA A 338 -2.54 20.07 19.42
N GLU A 339 -3.66 20.73 19.73
CA GLU A 339 -3.68 22.14 20.11
C GLU A 339 -3.51 22.40 21.62
N ALA A 340 -3.81 21.42 22.48
CA ALA A 340 -3.69 21.57 23.92
C ALA A 340 -2.23 21.67 24.42
N ARG A 341 -1.26 21.36 23.58
CA ARG A 341 0.15 21.28 23.97
C ARG A 341 0.90 22.54 23.57
N PRO A 342 1.61 23.20 24.51
CA PRO A 342 2.46 24.35 24.21
C PRO A 342 3.61 24.04 23.24
N ASP A 343 4.08 22.79 23.25
CA ASP A 343 5.16 22.25 22.43
C ASP A 343 4.65 21.49 21.18
N ALA A 344 3.35 21.67 20.85
CA ALA A 344 2.77 21.00 19.68
C ALA A 344 3.52 21.35 18.40
N SER A 345 3.89 20.32 17.65
CA SER A 345 4.48 20.53 16.32
C SER A 345 3.47 21.24 15.41
N PRO A 346 3.83 22.40 14.85
CA PRO A 346 2.93 23.08 13.91
C PRO A 346 2.53 22.22 12.72
N SER A 347 3.40 21.28 12.29
CA SER A 347 3.07 20.33 11.22
C SER A 347 1.97 19.36 11.63
N GLN A 348 1.98 18.85 12.87
CA GLN A 348 0.93 17.97 13.38
C GLN A 348 -0.42 18.72 13.49
N VAL A 349 -0.41 19.97 13.97
CA VAL A 349 -1.64 20.78 14.00
C VAL A 349 -2.16 21.02 12.60
N ALA A 350 -1.28 21.37 11.64
CA ALA A 350 -1.68 21.55 10.24
C ALA A 350 -2.30 20.28 9.65
N ASP A 351 -1.72 19.12 9.94
CA ASP A 351 -2.20 17.83 9.42
C ASP A 351 -3.59 17.46 9.99
N VAL A 352 -3.76 17.45 11.31
CA VAL A 352 -5.06 17.07 11.92
C VAL A 352 -6.18 18.06 11.58
N ARG A 353 -5.88 19.35 11.46
CA ARG A 353 -6.83 20.37 11.01
C ARG A 353 -7.20 20.16 9.53
N THR A 354 -6.23 19.83 8.70
CA THR A 354 -6.51 19.50 7.29
C THR A 354 -7.41 18.28 7.19
N GLN A 355 -7.15 17.22 7.96
CA GLN A 355 -7.96 16.00 7.96
C GLN A 355 -9.40 16.25 8.43
N LEU A 356 -9.61 17.08 9.47
CA LEU A 356 -10.94 17.46 9.90
C LEU A 356 -11.65 18.35 8.86
N GLY A 357 -10.91 19.25 8.20
CA GLY A 357 -11.41 20.02 7.06
C GLY A 357 -11.84 19.11 5.90
N ASP A 358 -11.01 18.13 5.53
CA ASP A 358 -11.28 17.13 4.49
C ASP A 358 -12.52 16.27 4.83
N TRP A 359 -12.72 15.95 6.10
CA TRP A 359 -13.90 15.26 6.56
C TRP A 359 -15.17 16.05 6.28
N TYR A 360 -15.22 17.32 6.68
CA TYR A 360 -16.38 18.17 6.42
C TYR A 360 -16.56 18.46 4.93
N GLN A 361 -15.48 18.72 4.22
CA GLN A 361 -15.49 19.00 2.78
C GLN A 361 -16.04 17.82 1.98
N GLY A 362 -15.56 16.61 2.27
CA GLY A 362 -16.04 15.38 1.64
C GLY A 362 -17.52 15.14 1.87
N ARG A 363 -18.07 15.58 3.00
CA ARG A 363 -19.51 15.52 3.31
C ARG A 363 -20.33 16.68 2.75
N GLY A 364 -19.73 17.54 1.93
CA GLY A 364 -20.40 18.70 1.33
C GLY A 364 -20.73 19.83 2.32
N GLN A 365 -19.92 19.96 3.39
CA GLN A 365 -20.05 20.99 4.43
C GLN A 365 -18.87 22.00 4.38
N PRO A 366 -18.70 22.76 3.27
CA PRO A 366 -17.56 23.66 3.09
C PRO A 366 -17.47 24.76 4.15
N GLU A 367 -18.61 25.19 4.72
CA GLU A 367 -18.66 26.18 5.79
C GLU A 367 -18.02 25.67 7.10
N ARG A 368 -18.07 24.37 7.35
CA ARG A 368 -17.38 23.72 8.49
C ARG A 368 -15.93 23.36 8.14
N ALA A 369 -15.64 23.11 6.87
CA ALA A 369 -14.29 22.79 6.39
C ALA A 369 -13.36 24.02 6.43
N LEU A 370 -13.83 25.17 5.97
CA LEU A 370 -13.03 26.38 5.77
C LEU A 370 -12.26 26.82 7.03
N PRO A 371 -12.87 26.97 8.21
CA PRO A 371 -12.11 27.39 9.41
C PRO A 371 -11.02 26.39 9.80
N ASN A 372 -11.19 25.10 9.49
CA ASN A 372 -10.15 24.10 9.72
C ASN A 372 -9.00 24.24 8.71
N TYR A 373 -9.28 24.49 7.44
CA TYR A 373 -8.24 24.76 6.45
C TYR A 373 -7.46 26.05 6.73
N GLN A 374 -8.15 27.10 7.17
CA GLN A 374 -7.50 28.36 7.58
C GLN A 374 -6.59 28.16 8.80
N ALA A 375 -7.05 27.41 9.81
CA ALA A 375 -6.22 27.06 10.95
C ALA A 375 -5.01 26.20 10.56
N ALA A 376 -5.20 25.23 9.65
CA ALA A 376 -4.11 24.43 9.09
C ALA A 376 -3.09 25.28 8.32
N TRP A 377 -3.58 26.24 7.53
CA TRP A 377 -2.74 27.18 6.80
C TRP A 377 -1.86 28.00 7.75
N VAL A 378 -2.44 28.57 8.80
CA VAL A 378 -1.71 29.33 9.81
C VAL A 378 -0.69 28.47 10.55
N ALA A 379 -1.03 27.22 10.86
CA ALA A 379 -0.10 26.27 11.48
C ALA A 379 1.06 25.91 10.53
N ALA A 380 0.77 25.62 9.26
CA ALA A 380 1.78 25.32 8.25
C ALA A 380 2.76 26.47 8.02
N ALA A 381 2.32 27.75 8.17
CA ALA A 381 3.18 28.92 8.09
C ALA A 381 4.27 28.99 9.18
N ARG A 382 4.04 28.32 10.30
CA ARG A 382 4.99 28.27 11.44
C ARG A 382 6.04 27.17 11.29
N VAL A 383 5.87 26.27 10.32
CA VAL A 383 6.87 25.25 10.04
C VAL A 383 8.04 25.91 9.30
N PRO A 384 9.29 25.80 9.78
CA PRO A 384 10.45 26.23 9.01
C PRO A 384 10.39 25.60 7.61
N GLN A 385 10.90 26.31 6.60
CA GLN A 385 10.83 25.87 5.19
C GLN A 385 11.59 24.54 4.96
N VAL A 386 11.12 23.47 5.55
CA VAL A 386 11.57 22.12 5.27
C VAL A 386 10.86 21.68 3.99
N GLN A 387 11.62 21.55 2.93
CA GLN A 387 11.08 21.03 1.67
C GLN A 387 10.80 19.54 1.80
N VAL A 388 9.53 19.18 1.81
CA VAL A 388 9.12 17.79 1.60
C VAL A 388 8.99 17.58 0.09
N HIS A 389 9.86 16.77 -0.50
CA HIS A 389 9.96 16.58 -1.96
C HIS A 389 10.07 17.91 -2.75
N GLY A 390 10.86 18.87 -2.26
CA GLY A 390 11.08 20.15 -2.91
C GLY A 390 9.92 21.15 -2.78
N ARG A 391 8.92 20.90 -1.95
CA ARG A 391 7.76 21.78 -1.70
C ARG A 391 7.70 22.18 -0.23
N THR A 392 7.23 23.39 0.04
CA THR A 392 6.86 23.82 1.40
C THR A 392 5.64 23.04 1.92
N LEU A 393 5.42 23.02 3.24
CA LEU A 393 4.23 22.37 3.81
C LEU A 393 2.93 23.00 3.28
N HIS A 394 2.88 24.31 3.07
CA HIS A 394 1.75 24.97 2.41
C HIS A 394 1.46 24.41 1.02
N GLU A 395 2.51 24.31 0.20
CA GLU A 395 2.38 23.79 -1.17
C GLU A 395 1.98 22.31 -1.18
N ALA A 396 2.50 21.52 -0.23
CA ALA A 396 2.14 20.11 -0.11
C ALA A 396 0.66 19.92 0.29
N LEU A 397 0.16 20.73 1.22
CA LEU A 397 -1.22 20.62 1.72
C LEU A 397 -2.23 21.34 0.82
N PHE A 398 -1.89 22.52 0.26
CA PHE A 398 -2.87 23.43 -0.34
C PHE A 398 -2.46 24.00 -1.70
N GLY A 399 -1.33 23.60 -2.26
CA GLY A 399 -0.82 24.11 -3.53
C GLY A 399 -1.63 23.66 -4.76
N GLN A 400 -2.36 22.56 -4.62
CA GLN A 400 -3.22 22.00 -5.67
C GLN A 400 -4.54 21.52 -5.06
N PRO A 401 -5.64 21.44 -5.83
CA PRO A 401 -6.86 20.78 -5.38
C PRO A 401 -6.60 19.29 -5.13
N VAL A 402 -7.16 18.76 -4.04
CA VAL A 402 -7.02 17.34 -3.67
C VAL A 402 -8.39 16.67 -3.72
N LEU A 403 -8.51 15.62 -4.52
CA LEU A 403 -9.74 14.83 -4.59
C LEU A 403 -9.97 14.10 -3.26
N LEU A 404 -11.10 14.36 -2.61
CA LEU A 404 -11.47 13.76 -1.34
C LEU A 404 -12.49 12.64 -1.51
N GLN A 405 -13.40 12.81 -2.45
CA GLN A 405 -14.48 11.89 -2.71
C GLN A 405 -14.91 11.98 -4.16
N VAL A 406 -15.20 10.82 -4.74
CA VAL A 406 -15.95 10.66 -5.99
C VAL A 406 -16.72 9.34 -5.89
N VAL A 407 -17.98 9.35 -6.32
CA VAL A 407 -18.74 8.11 -6.47
C VAL A 407 -18.26 7.41 -7.75
N ARG A 408 -17.75 6.21 -7.61
CA ARG A 408 -17.33 5.42 -8.78
C ARG A 408 -18.57 4.95 -9.54
N PRO A 409 -18.54 5.00 -10.89
CA PRO A 409 -19.62 4.44 -11.70
C PRO A 409 -19.84 2.95 -11.39
N ASP A 410 -21.09 2.50 -11.43
CA ASP A 410 -21.44 1.10 -11.23
C ASP A 410 -20.68 0.18 -12.19
N GLY A 411 -20.21 -0.95 -11.67
CA GLY A 411 -19.56 -1.99 -12.47
C GLY A 411 -18.03 -2.06 -12.38
N TRP A 412 -17.36 -1.08 -11.73
CA TRP A 412 -15.91 -1.11 -11.55
C TRP A 412 -15.41 -2.40 -10.86
N ASN A 413 -16.11 -2.85 -9.81
CA ASN A 413 -15.71 -4.05 -9.05
C ASN A 413 -16.18 -5.37 -9.68
N ARG A 414 -17.08 -5.33 -10.66
CA ARG A 414 -17.68 -6.53 -11.26
C ARG A 414 -16.66 -7.40 -12.01
N TYR A 415 -15.54 -6.81 -12.40
CA TYR A 415 -14.50 -7.45 -13.21
C TYR A 415 -13.14 -7.56 -12.51
N SER A 416 -13.03 -7.09 -11.27
CA SER A 416 -11.81 -7.27 -10.47
C SER A 416 -11.61 -8.77 -10.19
N GLY A 417 -10.45 -9.31 -10.59
CA GLY A 417 -10.12 -10.73 -10.46
C GLY A 417 -10.27 -11.56 -11.74
N ARG A 418 -10.60 -10.94 -12.89
CA ARG A 418 -10.49 -11.60 -14.18
C ARG A 418 -9.04 -11.55 -14.70
N PRO A 419 -8.62 -12.57 -15.46
CA PRO A 419 -7.29 -12.57 -16.09
C PRO A 419 -7.08 -11.34 -16.98
N PRO A 420 -5.87 -10.77 -17.02
CA PRO A 420 -5.56 -9.57 -17.82
C PRO A 420 -5.89 -9.73 -19.31
N GLU A 421 -5.82 -10.95 -19.83
CA GLU A 421 -6.09 -11.26 -21.25
C GLU A 421 -7.59 -11.09 -21.62
N GLN A 422 -8.48 -11.08 -20.63
CA GLN A 422 -9.94 -10.97 -20.83
C GLN A 422 -10.47 -9.56 -20.63
N VAL A 423 -9.61 -8.61 -20.25
CA VAL A 423 -10.01 -7.25 -19.91
C VAL A 423 -9.12 -6.21 -20.59
N GLU A 424 -9.73 -5.14 -21.05
CA GLU A 424 -9.06 -3.93 -21.50
C GLU A 424 -9.39 -2.79 -20.53
N ILE A 425 -8.38 -2.09 -20.04
CA ILE A 425 -8.58 -0.91 -19.20
C ILE A 425 -8.54 0.32 -20.12
N ARG A 426 -9.66 1.05 -20.15
CA ARG A 426 -9.77 2.34 -20.83
C ARG A 426 -9.96 3.46 -19.82
N ASN A 427 -9.58 4.67 -20.18
CA ASN A 427 -9.65 5.82 -19.28
C ASN A 427 -10.44 6.96 -19.92
N VAL A 428 -11.58 7.30 -19.35
CA VAL A 428 -12.25 8.56 -19.69
C VAL A 428 -11.46 9.70 -19.07
N GLN A 429 -11.03 10.67 -19.87
CA GLN A 429 -10.31 11.84 -19.40
C GLN A 429 -11.21 13.08 -19.39
N LEU A 430 -11.25 13.74 -18.25
CA LEU A 430 -12.03 14.96 -18.03
C LEU A 430 -11.12 16.13 -17.68
N GLU A 431 -11.48 17.32 -18.13
CA GLU A 431 -10.94 18.60 -17.67
C GLU A 431 -12.08 19.42 -17.07
N PHE A 432 -11.85 20.07 -15.94
CA PHE A 432 -12.85 20.88 -15.27
C PHE A 432 -12.23 21.96 -14.37
N THR A 433 -13.07 22.83 -13.85
CA THR A 433 -12.71 23.79 -12.81
C THR A 433 -13.10 23.24 -11.44
N VAL A 434 -12.22 23.35 -10.47
CA VAL A 434 -12.54 23.16 -9.04
C VAL A 434 -12.77 24.53 -8.43
N SER A 435 -14.00 24.80 -8.01
CA SER A 435 -14.38 26.08 -7.39
C SER A 435 -13.74 26.28 -6.01
N ALA A 436 -13.76 27.49 -5.48
CA ALA A 436 -13.32 27.80 -4.12
C ALA A 436 -14.08 27.02 -3.04
N ARG A 437 -15.27 26.50 -3.34
CA ARG A 437 -16.03 25.61 -2.46
C ARG A 437 -15.67 24.14 -2.62
N GLY A 438 -14.67 23.80 -3.46
CA GLY A 438 -14.24 22.43 -3.71
C GLY A 438 -15.24 21.59 -4.50
N ARG A 439 -16.12 22.22 -5.28
CA ARG A 439 -17.03 21.55 -6.22
C ARG A 439 -16.44 21.58 -7.62
N VAL A 440 -16.77 20.56 -8.38
CA VAL A 440 -16.43 20.48 -9.81
C VAL A 440 -17.45 21.31 -10.60
N GLU A 441 -16.95 22.11 -11.52
CA GLU A 441 -17.71 22.98 -12.40
C GLU A 441 -17.10 22.95 -13.82
N THR A 442 -17.90 23.22 -14.85
CA THR A 442 -17.42 23.37 -16.24
C THR A 442 -16.67 22.12 -16.75
N VAL A 443 -17.31 20.96 -16.64
CA VAL A 443 -16.69 19.69 -17.06
C VAL A 443 -16.63 19.58 -18.57
N LYS A 444 -15.47 19.20 -19.10
CA LYS A 444 -15.22 18.87 -20.50
C LYS A 444 -14.66 17.47 -20.61
N VAL A 445 -15.18 16.67 -21.53
CA VAL A 445 -14.58 15.40 -21.92
C VAL A 445 -13.41 15.70 -22.85
N ILE A 446 -12.20 15.24 -22.49
CA ILE A 446 -11.00 15.37 -23.33
C ILE A 446 -10.84 14.11 -24.19
N ASP A 447 -11.09 12.92 -23.58
CA ASP A 447 -11.01 11.64 -24.25
C ASP A 447 -12.14 10.73 -23.76
N ASP A 448 -12.96 10.25 -24.68
CA ASP A 448 -14.10 9.36 -24.44
C ASP A 448 -13.77 7.88 -24.70
N THR A 449 -12.58 7.61 -25.23
CA THR A 449 -12.08 6.27 -25.61
C THR A 449 -13.05 5.45 -26.49
N GLY A 450 -13.87 6.14 -27.30
CA GLY A 450 -14.84 5.53 -28.22
C GLY A 450 -16.20 5.18 -27.61
N ASP A 451 -16.49 5.62 -26.36
CA ASP A 451 -17.81 5.49 -25.73
C ASP A 451 -18.31 6.84 -25.19
N PRO A 452 -18.85 7.71 -26.04
CA PRO A 452 -19.32 9.03 -25.64
C PRO A 452 -20.41 8.99 -24.55
N ARG A 453 -21.30 7.99 -24.58
CA ARG A 453 -22.39 7.87 -23.57
C ARG A 453 -21.82 7.60 -22.18
N ARG A 454 -20.78 6.77 -22.10
CA ARG A 454 -20.11 6.48 -20.85
C ARG A 454 -19.30 7.69 -20.38
N ALA A 455 -18.63 8.38 -21.28
CA ALA A 455 -17.92 9.61 -20.98
C ALA A 455 -18.86 10.69 -20.41
N ASP A 456 -20.01 10.93 -21.03
CA ASP A 456 -21.03 11.86 -20.54
C ASP A 456 -21.57 11.45 -19.16
N LYS A 457 -21.87 10.16 -18.95
CA LYS A 457 -22.29 9.66 -17.63
C LYS A 457 -21.20 9.87 -16.57
N THR A 458 -19.94 9.64 -16.94
CA THR A 458 -18.80 9.84 -16.03
C THR A 458 -18.64 11.32 -15.71
N ALA A 459 -18.70 12.21 -16.70
CA ALA A 459 -18.63 13.65 -16.52
C ALA A 459 -19.74 14.15 -15.58
N TYR A 460 -20.97 13.75 -15.83
CA TYR A 460 -22.12 14.07 -14.96
C TYR A 460 -21.91 13.57 -13.53
N THR A 461 -21.46 12.31 -13.37
CA THR A 461 -21.24 11.73 -12.04
C THR A 461 -20.15 12.48 -11.28
N VAL A 462 -19.05 12.81 -11.95
CA VAL A 462 -17.93 13.56 -11.35
C VAL A 462 -18.40 14.97 -10.93
N GLU A 463 -19.12 15.66 -11.78
CA GLU A 463 -19.67 16.99 -11.48
C GLU A 463 -20.57 17.00 -10.24
N GLN A 464 -21.47 16.02 -10.14
CA GLN A 464 -22.42 15.93 -9.03
C GLN A 464 -21.80 15.44 -7.73
N THR A 465 -20.86 14.47 -7.80
CA THR A 465 -20.43 13.72 -6.62
C THR A 465 -19.02 14.03 -6.16
N ALA A 466 -18.13 14.50 -7.06
CA ALA A 466 -16.75 14.77 -6.66
C ALA A 466 -16.67 15.96 -5.69
N ARG A 467 -15.83 15.78 -4.70
CA ARG A 467 -15.54 16.81 -3.68
C ARG A 467 -14.04 16.94 -3.57
N TYR A 468 -13.58 18.16 -3.61
CA TYR A 468 -12.16 18.51 -3.57
C TYR A 468 -11.86 19.36 -2.34
N ARG A 469 -10.70 19.15 -1.71
CA ARG A 469 -10.07 20.22 -0.94
C ARG A 469 -9.67 21.29 -1.96
N PRO A 470 -10.13 22.54 -1.83
CA PRO A 470 -9.74 23.59 -2.77
C PRO A 470 -8.26 23.96 -2.58
N ARG A 471 -7.63 24.46 -3.63
CA ARG A 471 -6.36 25.14 -3.52
C ARG A 471 -6.54 26.39 -2.65
N MET A 472 -5.54 26.72 -1.84
CA MET A 472 -5.57 27.95 -1.03
C MET A 472 -4.45 28.91 -1.45
N ALA A 473 -4.73 30.19 -1.39
CA ALA A 473 -3.77 31.25 -1.61
C ALA A 473 -4.00 32.35 -0.56
N GLY A 474 -2.94 32.73 0.16
CA GLY A 474 -3.06 33.71 1.24
C GLY A 474 -3.99 33.31 2.40
N GLY A 475 -4.26 32.01 2.58
CA GLY A 475 -5.20 31.50 3.59
C GLY A 475 -6.66 31.44 3.13
N GLU A 476 -6.96 31.83 1.90
CA GLU A 476 -8.30 31.80 1.33
C GLU A 476 -8.41 30.75 0.21
N PRO A 477 -9.56 30.06 0.09
CA PRO A 477 -9.77 29.08 -0.95
C PRO A 477 -9.97 29.78 -2.29
N VAL A 478 -9.31 29.27 -3.33
CA VAL A 478 -9.36 29.84 -4.68
C VAL A 478 -9.76 28.79 -5.71
N ALA A 479 -10.50 29.22 -6.72
CA ALA A 479 -10.82 28.34 -7.84
C ALA A 479 -9.56 27.95 -8.61
N THR A 480 -9.59 26.74 -9.20
CA THR A 480 -8.50 26.21 -10.00
C THR A 480 -9.06 25.65 -11.29
N GLU A 481 -8.63 26.22 -12.40
CA GLU A 481 -9.03 25.79 -13.74
C GLU A 481 -8.13 24.66 -14.25
N ARG A 482 -8.61 23.96 -15.30
CA ARG A 482 -7.87 22.91 -16.00
C ARG A 482 -7.38 21.78 -15.10
N VAL A 483 -8.20 21.43 -14.12
CA VAL A 483 -7.94 20.23 -13.32
C VAL A 483 -8.29 19.01 -14.17
N THR A 484 -7.35 18.09 -14.32
CA THR A 484 -7.56 16.86 -15.09
C THR A 484 -7.93 15.71 -14.17
N TYR A 485 -8.82 14.84 -14.63
CA TYR A 485 -9.22 13.63 -13.92
C TYR A 485 -9.33 12.48 -14.92
N SER A 486 -8.75 11.35 -14.59
CA SER A 486 -8.81 10.12 -15.35
C SER A 486 -9.62 9.08 -14.61
N GLN A 487 -10.77 8.66 -15.18
CA GLN A 487 -11.58 7.57 -14.64
C GLN A 487 -11.32 6.30 -15.44
N PRO A 488 -10.60 5.33 -14.87
CA PRO A 488 -10.45 4.05 -15.52
C PRO A 488 -11.77 3.26 -15.50
N TRP A 489 -11.97 2.44 -16.50
CA TRP A 489 -13.06 1.48 -16.58
C TRP A 489 -12.62 0.24 -17.35
N ILE A 490 -13.26 -0.89 -17.05
CA ILE A 490 -12.89 -2.19 -17.59
C ILE A 490 -13.85 -2.55 -18.71
N VAL A 491 -13.30 -2.89 -19.88
CA VAL A 491 -14.00 -3.49 -21.01
C VAL A 491 -13.68 -4.97 -21.02
N LEU A 492 -14.71 -5.82 -21.11
CA LEU A 492 -14.49 -7.22 -21.39
C LEU A 492 -14.11 -7.36 -22.86
N LEU A 493 -12.96 -7.98 -23.11
CA LEU A 493 -12.63 -8.50 -24.41
C LEU A 493 -13.52 -9.75 -24.57
N THR A 494 -14.70 -9.59 -25.18
CA THR A 494 -15.49 -10.74 -25.58
C THR A 494 -14.67 -11.51 -26.61
N ASP A 495 -14.54 -12.81 -26.44
CA ASP A 495 -14.05 -13.70 -27.48
C ASP A 495 -14.75 -13.34 -28.78
N ALA A 496 -14.00 -13.35 -29.88
CA ALA A 496 -14.55 -13.05 -31.21
C ALA A 496 -15.86 -13.81 -31.39
N PRO A 497 -16.89 -13.20 -32.02
CA PRO A 497 -18.18 -13.84 -32.16
C PRO A 497 -17.96 -15.22 -32.74
N ASP A 498 -18.50 -16.21 -32.04
CA ASP A 498 -18.48 -17.60 -32.46
C ASP A 498 -19.24 -17.70 -33.81
N ASP A 499 -18.49 -17.68 -34.91
CA ASP A 499 -19.00 -17.80 -36.27
C ASP A 499 -19.74 -19.13 -36.53
N SER A 500 -19.85 -19.99 -35.53
CA SER A 500 -20.56 -21.27 -35.63
C SER A 500 -22.11 -21.13 -35.65
N ASN A 501 -22.67 -19.94 -35.42
CA ASN A 501 -24.13 -19.73 -35.38
C ASN A 501 -24.71 -18.95 -36.57
N SER A 502 -23.91 -18.66 -37.60
CA SER A 502 -24.42 -17.99 -38.81
C SER A 502 -24.84 -18.96 -39.93
N ALA A 503 -24.76 -20.28 -39.73
CA ALA A 503 -24.99 -21.28 -40.81
C ALA A 503 -26.37 -21.93 -40.79
N THR A 504 -27.36 -21.45 -40.06
CA THR A 504 -28.71 -22.07 -40.07
C THR A 504 -29.86 -21.06 -40.03
N LYS A 505 -29.86 -20.12 -40.99
CA LYS A 505 -31.02 -19.24 -41.20
C LYS A 505 -31.33 -18.97 -42.64
N ASP A 506 -31.22 -19.97 -43.54
CA ASP A 506 -31.83 -19.92 -44.84
C ASP A 506 -32.06 -21.36 -45.38
N ALA A 507 -33.17 -21.98 -44.94
CA ALA A 507 -33.81 -23.10 -45.61
C ALA A 507 -35.33 -22.93 -45.51
N PRO A 508 -36.06 -23.00 -46.65
CA PRO A 508 -37.48 -22.80 -46.68
C PRO A 508 -38.25 -23.99 -46.11
N PRO A 509 -39.48 -23.84 -45.62
CA PRO A 509 -40.21 -24.89 -44.94
C PRO A 509 -40.77 -25.94 -45.91
N ALA A 510 -40.38 -27.18 -45.77
CA ALA A 510 -41.04 -28.33 -46.41
C ALA A 510 -42.26 -28.79 -45.60
N GLY A 511 -43.32 -29.10 -46.33
CA GLY A 511 -44.69 -29.22 -45.87
C GLY A 511 -44.99 -30.36 -44.90
N SER A 512 -46.10 -30.13 -44.23
CA SER A 512 -46.83 -30.95 -43.30
C SER A 512 -47.36 -32.27 -43.89
N THR A 513 -47.21 -33.36 -43.14
CA THR A 513 -48.28 -34.36 -43.01
C THR A 513 -48.27 -34.90 -41.59
N GLY A 514 -49.42 -34.84 -40.96
CA GLY A 514 -49.62 -35.16 -39.56
C GLY A 514 -49.74 -36.65 -39.27
N THR A 515 -49.55 -36.94 -38.00
CA THR A 515 -50.31 -37.97 -37.26
C THR A 515 -50.14 -37.72 -35.77
N ARG A 516 -51.26 -37.64 -35.09
CA ARG A 516 -51.45 -37.39 -33.65
C ARG A 516 -51.46 -38.73 -32.91
N PRO A 517 -50.68 -38.99 -31.86
CA PRO A 517 -50.92 -40.07 -30.94
C PRO A 517 -51.91 -39.70 -29.82
N PRO A 518 -52.61 -40.69 -29.22
CA PRO A 518 -53.75 -40.49 -28.31
C PRO A 518 -53.32 -40.20 -26.86
N PRO A 519 -54.26 -39.75 -26.01
CA PRO A 519 -53.94 -39.27 -24.66
C PRO A 519 -53.75 -40.43 -23.68
N ALA A 520 -52.79 -40.26 -22.78
CA ALA A 520 -52.53 -41.16 -21.66
C ALA A 520 -53.38 -40.79 -20.44
N THR A 521 -53.89 -41.83 -19.80
CA THR A 521 -54.82 -41.91 -18.72
C THR A 521 -54.36 -41.37 -17.40
N GLU A 522 -55.23 -40.70 -16.67
CA GLU A 522 -55.11 -40.31 -15.26
C GLU A 522 -54.82 -41.50 -14.34
N ALA A 523 -53.91 -41.31 -13.39
CA ALA A 523 -53.78 -42.19 -12.23
C ALA A 523 -54.02 -41.39 -10.94
N VAL A 524 -54.94 -41.92 -10.16
CA VAL A 524 -55.51 -41.44 -8.89
C VAL A 524 -54.48 -41.59 -7.73
N PRO A 525 -54.40 -40.69 -6.76
CA PRO A 525 -53.53 -40.82 -5.58
C PRO A 525 -54.18 -41.68 -4.48
N PRO A 526 -53.38 -42.44 -3.70
CA PRO A 526 -53.94 -43.17 -2.53
C PRO A 526 -53.93 -42.29 -1.26
N ASP A 527 -54.91 -42.61 -0.47
CA ASP A 527 -55.49 -42.02 0.73
C ASP A 527 -54.53 -42.04 1.96
N LYS A 528 -54.79 -41.11 2.84
CA LYS A 528 -54.26 -41.01 4.20
C LYS A 528 -54.77 -42.15 5.09
N ARG A 529 -53.93 -42.69 5.98
CA ARG A 529 -54.28 -42.97 7.38
C ARG A 529 -53.15 -43.51 8.23
N THR A 530 -53.07 -42.89 9.40
CA THR A 530 -52.77 -43.37 10.74
C THR A 530 -51.33 -43.45 11.23
N ALA A 531 -51.09 -42.57 12.18
CA ALA A 531 -50.08 -42.72 13.22
C ALA A 531 -50.42 -43.88 14.19
N PRO A 532 -49.46 -44.40 14.96
CA PRO A 532 -49.59 -44.19 16.40
C PRO A 532 -48.31 -43.73 17.12
N ALA A 533 -48.60 -43.22 18.31
CA ALA A 533 -47.71 -42.64 19.28
C ALA A 533 -47.00 -43.67 20.18
N SER A 534 -46.12 -43.10 21.05
CA SER A 534 -45.53 -43.61 22.28
C SER A 534 -44.14 -44.30 22.10
N THR A 535 -43.15 -44.16 22.96
CA THR A 535 -42.96 -43.64 24.32
C THR A 535 -41.46 -43.64 24.61
N SER A 536 -41.06 -42.65 25.38
CA SER A 536 -40.02 -42.62 26.42
C SER A 536 -38.78 -43.53 26.35
N GLY A 537 -37.66 -42.88 26.62
CA GLY A 537 -36.38 -43.44 27.05
C GLY A 537 -35.32 -42.35 27.00
#